data_6582fb9aad5ed6fcc386a9f3d01d5c38
#
_entry.id   6582fb9aad5ed6fcc386a9f3d01d5c38
#
_cell.length_a   1.000
_cell.length_b   1.000
_cell.length_c   1.000
_cell.angle_alpha   90.00
_cell.angle_beta   90.00
_cell.angle_gamma   90.00
#
_symmetry.space_group_name_H-M   'P 1'
#
loop_
_entity.id
_entity.type
_entity.pdbx_description
1 polymer ?
#
loop_
_entity_poly.entity_id
_entity_poly.type
_entity_poly.pdbx_seq_one_letter_code
_entity_poly.pdbx_strand_id
1 'polypeptide(L)'
;MGNSKIVYYGETLIDLTGDTVAAGTLEKGVTAHDKAGDEVTGTLTRKRVFSNKSVAASAFKADSTYADYPYRAAVALSGITAAYTPYVMFSETDAATGILSRIAGSYAGGVYIYANKIPSAAITIDEIICIEE
;
A
#
# COMPACT_ATOMS: atom_id res chain seq x y z
N MET A 1 19.28 21.51 18.80
CA MET A 1 18.56 22.42 17.91
C MET A 1 19.35 22.65 16.64
N GLY A 2 18.74 22.50 15.48
CA GLY A 2 19.39 22.74 14.19
C GLY A 2 19.51 24.22 13.83
N ASN A 3 20.22 24.49 12.77
CA ASN A 3 20.35 25.83 12.20
C ASN A 3 19.47 25.95 10.94
N SER A 4 18.65 26.98 10.87
CA SER A 4 17.80 27.25 9.70
C SER A 4 18.55 27.98 8.59
N LYS A 5 19.71 28.57 8.89
CA LYS A 5 20.43 29.39 7.95
C LYS A 5 21.93 29.45 8.30
N ILE A 6 22.77 29.32 7.28
CA ILE A 6 24.22 29.48 7.41
C ILE A 6 24.67 30.65 6.55
N VAL A 7 25.36 31.63 7.14
CA VAL A 7 25.85 32.83 6.45
C VAL A 7 27.38 32.91 6.57
N TYR A 8 28.05 33.19 5.43
CA TYR A 8 29.48 33.36 5.36
C TYR A 8 29.84 34.61 4.57
N TYR A 9 30.59 35.54 5.19
CA TYR A 9 30.90 36.86 4.62
C TYR A 9 29.67 37.60 4.08
N GLY A 10 28.54 37.51 4.79
CA GLY A 10 27.31 38.18 4.41
C GLY A 10 26.47 37.44 3.36
N GLU A 11 26.96 36.30 2.86
CA GLU A 11 26.22 35.47 1.91
C GLU A 11 25.55 34.28 2.63
N THR A 12 24.29 33.99 2.25
CA THR A 12 23.59 32.81 2.74
C THR A 12 24.08 31.59 2.00
N LEU A 13 24.71 30.63 2.71
CA LEU A 13 25.16 29.37 2.12
C LEU A 13 24.05 28.32 2.12
N ILE A 14 23.28 28.24 3.20
CA ILE A 14 22.13 27.35 3.35
C ILE A 14 21.00 28.15 3.98
N ASP A 15 19.84 28.11 3.37
CA ASP A 15 18.63 28.78 3.89
C ASP A 15 17.45 27.81 3.87
N LEU A 16 17.03 27.36 5.04
CA LEU A 16 15.90 26.43 5.21
C LEU A 16 14.61 27.14 5.63
N THR A 17 14.63 28.50 5.72
CA THR A 17 13.50 29.25 6.26
C THR A 17 12.22 29.14 5.42
N GLY A 18 12.34 28.74 4.14
CA GLY A 18 11.20 28.50 3.28
C GLY A 18 10.69 27.04 3.26
N ASP A 19 11.35 26.15 3.99
CA ASP A 19 11.00 24.74 3.99
C ASP A 19 9.70 24.48 4.75
N THR A 20 8.89 23.58 4.21
CA THR A 20 7.59 23.21 4.76
C THR A 20 7.54 21.77 5.25
N VAL A 21 8.70 21.13 5.37
CA VAL A 21 8.79 19.73 5.84
C VAL A 21 8.25 19.60 7.27
N ALA A 22 7.37 18.64 7.48
CA ALA A 22 6.84 18.29 8.79
C ALA A 22 6.66 16.76 8.86
N ALA A 23 6.69 16.20 10.07
CA ALA A 23 6.55 14.75 10.26
C ALA A 23 5.30 14.18 9.60
N GLY A 24 4.16 14.88 9.68
CA GLY A 24 2.89 14.42 9.14
C GLY A 24 2.80 14.44 7.61
N THR A 25 3.72 15.09 6.90
CA THR A 25 3.76 15.14 5.43
C THR A 25 4.90 14.34 4.84
N LEU A 26 5.75 13.74 5.68
CA LEU A 26 6.89 12.94 5.28
C LEU A 26 6.59 11.46 5.52
N GLU A 27 6.92 10.59 4.57
CA GLU A 27 6.69 9.15 4.71
C GLU A 27 7.36 8.60 5.98
N LYS A 28 6.70 7.66 6.62
CA LYS A 28 7.17 7.01 7.83
C LYS A 28 8.58 6.47 7.67
N GLY A 29 9.46 6.84 8.58
CA GLY A 29 10.86 6.42 8.58
C GLY A 29 11.81 7.25 7.71
N VAL A 30 11.29 8.13 6.85
CA VAL A 30 12.11 9.05 6.06
C VAL A 30 12.49 10.24 6.91
N THR A 31 13.75 10.66 6.84
CA THR A 31 14.26 11.83 7.59
C THR A 31 14.55 13.00 6.66
N ALA A 32 14.34 14.20 7.17
CA ALA A 32 14.66 15.45 6.51
C ALA A 32 14.91 16.53 7.58
N HIS A 33 15.25 17.74 7.16
CA HIS A 33 15.39 18.88 8.09
C HIS A 33 14.29 19.89 7.81
N ASP A 34 13.67 20.39 8.88
CA ASP A 34 12.66 21.43 8.77
C ASP A 34 13.30 22.83 8.59
N LYS A 35 12.47 23.87 8.49
CA LYS A 35 12.95 25.24 8.30
C LYS A 35 13.76 25.78 9.49
N ALA A 36 13.68 25.15 10.66
CA ALA A 36 14.51 25.47 11.82
C ALA A 36 15.85 24.73 11.79
N GLY A 37 16.06 23.84 10.81
CA GLY A 37 17.25 23.01 10.69
C GLY A 37 17.26 21.77 11.57
N ASP A 38 16.13 21.47 12.22
CA ASP A 38 15.98 20.28 13.07
C ASP A 38 15.64 19.06 12.23
N GLU A 39 16.18 17.91 12.61
CA GLU A 39 15.84 16.65 11.95
C GLU A 39 14.40 16.25 12.25
N VAL A 40 13.68 15.90 11.19
CA VAL A 40 12.28 15.44 11.27
C VAL A 40 12.23 14.03 10.73
N THR A 41 11.59 13.12 11.46
CA THR A 41 11.29 11.78 10.99
C THR A 41 9.82 11.71 10.57
N GLY A 42 9.58 11.27 9.35
CA GLY A 42 8.24 11.17 8.80
C GLY A 42 7.36 10.18 9.55
N THR A 43 6.07 10.50 9.60
CA THR A 43 5.03 9.68 10.23
C THR A 43 3.91 9.31 9.25
N LEU A 44 3.97 9.83 8.01
CA LEU A 44 2.94 9.57 7.01
C LEU A 44 2.94 8.10 6.59
N THR A 45 1.84 7.42 6.85
CA THR A 45 1.65 6.02 6.45
C THR A 45 1.53 5.91 4.94
N ARG A 46 2.23 4.95 4.34
CA ARG A 46 2.13 4.69 2.91
C ARG A 46 0.77 4.13 2.54
N LYS A 47 0.22 4.66 1.45
CA LYS A 47 -0.98 4.15 0.82
C LYS A 47 -0.69 3.92 -0.67
N ARG A 48 -1.05 2.74 -1.17
CA ARG A 48 -0.95 2.40 -2.58
C ARG A 48 -2.31 1.97 -3.09
N VAL A 49 -2.68 2.46 -4.27
CA VAL A 49 -3.97 2.18 -4.89
C VAL A 49 -3.73 1.54 -6.26
N PHE A 50 -4.42 0.44 -6.51
CA PHE A 50 -4.38 -0.27 -7.79
C PHE A 50 -5.80 -0.40 -8.30
N SER A 51 -6.01 -0.22 -9.59
CA SER A 51 -7.34 -0.26 -10.22
C SER A 51 -7.38 -1.24 -11.37
N ASN A 52 -8.59 -1.76 -11.66
CA ASN A 52 -8.85 -2.58 -12.83
C ASN A 52 -7.90 -3.79 -12.99
N LYS A 53 -7.78 -4.58 -11.94
CA LYS A 53 -7.00 -5.83 -11.99
C LYS A 53 -7.88 -6.99 -12.42
N SER A 54 -7.42 -7.75 -13.40
CA SER A 54 -8.05 -8.99 -13.83
C SER A 54 -7.31 -10.18 -13.24
N VAL A 55 -8.06 -11.15 -12.72
CA VAL A 55 -7.51 -12.37 -12.14
C VAL A 55 -8.10 -13.56 -12.87
N ALA A 56 -7.25 -14.33 -13.55
CA ALA A 56 -7.69 -15.51 -14.26
C ALA A 56 -8.26 -16.58 -13.31
N ALA A 57 -9.26 -17.30 -13.75
CA ALA A 57 -9.80 -18.43 -12.97
C ALA A 57 -8.71 -19.46 -12.63
N SER A 58 -7.76 -19.69 -13.54
CA SER A 58 -6.63 -20.59 -13.35
C SER A 58 -5.64 -20.14 -12.28
N ALA A 59 -5.70 -18.89 -11.84
CA ALA A 59 -4.86 -18.37 -10.75
C ALA A 59 -5.31 -18.88 -9.38
N PHE A 60 -6.57 -19.32 -9.27
CA PHE A 60 -7.09 -19.89 -8.02
C PHE A 60 -6.60 -21.31 -7.83
N LYS A 61 -5.88 -21.55 -6.75
CA LYS A 61 -5.29 -22.85 -6.39
C LYS A 61 -5.80 -23.27 -5.02
N ALA A 62 -5.81 -24.58 -4.78
CA ALA A 62 -6.16 -25.12 -3.49
C ALA A 62 -5.24 -24.54 -2.40
N ASP A 63 -5.84 -24.10 -1.30
CA ASP A 63 -5.14 -23.52 -0.16
C ASP A 63 -5.90 -23.84 1.13
N SER A 64 -5.19 -24.20 2.17
CA SER A 64 -5.79 -24.64 3.43
C SER A 64 -5.78 -23.58 4.53
N THR A 65 -5.44 -22.34 4.22
CA THR A 65 -5.35 -21.26 5.22
C THR A 65 -6.70 -21.03 5.90
N TYR A 66 -7.78 -21.00 5.12
CA TYR A 66 -9.14 -20.80 5.61
C TYR A 66 -10.04 -21.93 5.12
N ALA A 67 -10.63 -22.68 6.05
CA ALA A 67 -11.45 -23.85 5.73
C ALA A 67 -12.66 -23.52 4.84
N ASP A 68 -13.31 -22.38 5.08
CA ASP A 68 -14.49 -21.94 4.32
C ASP A 68 -14.15 -21.41 2.92
N TYR A 69 -12.86 -21.12 2.68
CA TYR A 69 -12.37 -20.56 1.41
C TYR A 69 -11.13 -21.36 0.97
N PRO A 70 -11.35 -22.57 0.45
CA PRO A 70 -10.27 -23.52 0.15
C PRO A 70 -9.47 -23.20 -1.12
N TYR A 71 -9.71 -22.06 -1.74
CA TYR A 71 -8.97 -21.61 -2.93
C TYR A 71 -8.41 -20.23 -2.73
N ARG A 72 -7.22 -20.04 -3.27
CA ARG A 72 -6.48 -18.77 -3.16
C ARG A 72 -5.86 -18.40 -4.49
N ALA A 73 -5.90 -17.10 -4.82
CA ALA A 73 -5.18 -16.54 -5.95
C ALA A 73 -4.20 -15.46 -5.48
N ALA A 74 -3.03 -15.42 -6.08
CA ALA A 74 -2.05 -14.37 -5.87
C ALA A 74 -2.23 -13.27 -6.91
N VAL A 75 -2.35 -12.03 -6.46
CA VAL A 75 -2.44 -10.84 -7.31
C VAL A 75 -1.14 -10.07 -7.17
N ALA A 76 -0.32 -10.07 -8.22
CA ALA A 76 0.97 -9.37 -8.18
C ALA A 76 0.75 -7.85 -8.18
N LEU A 77 1.34 -7.18 -7.20
CA LEU A 77 1.26 -5.72 -7.03
C LEU A 77 2.65 -5.19 -6.68
N SER A 78 3.22 -4.41 -7.57
CA SER A 78 4.56 -3.86 -7.40
C SER A 78 4.67 -2.99 -6.15
N GLY A 79 5.70 -3.23 -5.36
CA GLY A 79 6.01 -2.46 -4.16
C GLY A 79 5.23 -2.84 -2.91
N ILE A 80 4.35 -3.84 -2.98
CA ILE A 80 3.61 -4.33 -1.81
C ILE A 80 4.47 -5.33 -1.04
N THR A 81 4.37 -5.25 0.28
CA THR A 81 5.03 -6.17 1.22
C THR A 81 4.00 -6.73 2.20
N ALA A 82 4.40 -7.67 3.02
CA ALA A 82 3.55 -8.23 4.07
C ALA A 82 3.14 -7.22 5.15
N ALA A 83 3.79 -6.05 5.20
CA ALA A 83 3.46 -4.98 6.15
C ALA A 83 2.21 -4.18 5.76
N TYR A 84 1.72 -4.32 4.52
CA TYR A 84 0.53 -3.62 4.04
C TYR A 84 -0.74 -4.36 4.47
N THR A 85 -1.77 -3.60 4.81
CA THR A 85 -3.14 -4.12 5.00
C THR A 85 -3.93 -3.87 3.72
N PRO A 86 -4.38 -4.91 3.01
CA PRO A 86 -5.11 -4.74 1.76
C PRO A 86 -6.61 -4.61 1.97
N TYR A 87 -7.24 -3.77 1.16
CA TYR A 87 -8.69 -3.66 1.01
C TYR A 87 -9.01 -3.92 -0.45
N VAL A 88 -9.71 -5.02 -0.73
CA VAL A 88 -9.99 -5.47 -2.09
C VAL A 88 -11.47 -5.26 -2.40
N MET A 89 -11.75 -4.53 -3.47
CA MET A 89 -13.10 -4.26 -3.93
C MET A 89 -13.31 -4.92 -5.29
N PHE A 90 -14.04 -6.03 -5.29
CA PHE A 90 -14.38 -6.75 -6.52
C PHE A 90 -15.42 -5.99 -7.33
N SER A 91 -15.47 -6.25 -8.64
CA SER A 91 -16.57 -5.75 -9.46
C SER A 91 -17.91 -6.21 -8.90
N GLU A 92 -18.93 -5.42 -9.09
CA GLU A 92 -20.28 -5.72 -8.61
C GLU A 92 -20.75 -7.10 -9.08
N THR A 93 -20.51 -7.41 -10.35
CA THR A 93 -20.90 -8.69 -10.96
C THR A 93 -20.19 -9.87 -10.28
N ASP A 94 -18.89 -9.76 -10.05
CA ASP A 94 -18.12 -10.84 -9.43
C ASP A 94 -18.42 -10.97 -7.94
N ALA A 95 -18.62 -9.85 -7.24
CA ALA A 95 -19.04 -9.87 -5.85
C ALA A 95 -20.40 -10.53 -5.66
N ALA A 96 -21.31 -10.33 -6.59
CA ALA A 96 -22.67 -10.90 -6.56
C ALA A 96 -22.69 -12.42 -6.70
N THR A 97 -21.62 -13.05 -7.19
CA THR A 97 -21.53 -14.52 -7.27
C THR A 97 -21.53 -15.21 -5.91
N GLY A 98 -21.08 -14.50 -4.87
CA GLY A 98 -20.99 -15.01 -3.51
C GLY A 98 -19.82 -15.97 -3.27
N ILE A 99 -18.96 -16.22 -4.25
CA ILE A 99 -17.85 -17.16 -4.11
C ILE A 99 -16.58 -16.51 -3.55
N LEU A 100 -16.47 -15.18 -3.65
CA LEU A 100 -15.28 -14.44 -3.21
C LEU A 100 -15.37 -14.03 -1.75
N SER A 101 -14.28 -14.22 -1.02
CA SER A 101 -14.16 -13.84 0.38
C SER A 101 -13.83 -12.35 0.53
N ARG A 102 -14.24 -11.78 1.65
CA ARG A 102 -13.76 -10.46 2.08
C ARG A 102 -12.33 -10.51 2.63
N ILE A 103 -11.85 -11.72 2.91
CA ILE A 103 -10.49 -11.91 3.44
C ILE A 103 -9.49 -11.65 2.33
N ALA A 104 -8.50 -10.83 2.63
CA ALA A 104 -7.35 -10.62 1.77
C ALA A 104 -6.11 -10.47 2.64
N GLY A 105 -4.98 -10.96 2.17
CA GLY A 105 -3.71 -10.85 2.87
C GLY A 105 -2.63 -10.34 1.94
N SER A 106 -1.69 -9.55 2.45
CA SER A 106 -0.56 -9.10 1.65
C SER A 106 0.64 -10.04 1.84
N TYR A 107 1.47 -10.09 0.81
CA TYR A 107 2.73 -10.81 0.81
C TYR A 107 3.80 -9.98 0.08
N ALA A 108 5.03 -10.41 0.11
CA ALA A 108 6.11 -9.73 -0.60
C ALA A 108 5.91 -9.85 -2.13
N GLY A 109 5.30 -8.84 -2.74
CA GLY A 109 5.02 -8.78 -4.17
C GLY A 109 3.55 -8.69 -4.55
N GLY A 110 2.62 -8.67 -3.60
CA GLY A 110 1.19 -8.53 -3.90
C GLY A 110 0.25 -8.89 -2.78
N VAL A 111 -0.96 -9.29 -3.16
CA VAL A 111 -1.99 -9.70 -2.21
C VAL A 111 -2.58 -11.05 -2.59
N TYR A 112 -3.04 -11.79 -1.58
CA TYR A 112 -3.82 -13.00 -1.76
C TYR A 112 -5.29 -12.68 -1.63
N ILE A 113 -6.10 -13.27 -2.51
CA ILE A 113 -7.56 -13.26 -2.42
C ILE A 113 -8.05 -14.71 -2.29
N TYR A 114 -9.19 -14.90 -1.66
CA TYR A 114 -9.70 -16.23 -1.32
C TYR A 114 -11.10 -16.43 -1.88
N ALA A 115 -11.41 -17.68 -2.22
CA ALA A 115 -12.72 -18.07 -2.74
C ALA A 115 -13.14 -19.42 -2.19
N ASN A 116 -14.45 -19.62 -2.06
CA ASN A 116 -15.01 -20.92 -1.66
C ASN A 116 -15.12 -21.88 -2.83
N LYS A 117 -14.95 -21.39 -4.06
CA LYS A 117 -15.09 -22.15 -5.30
C LYS A 117 -14.21 -21.49 -6.36
N ILE A 118 -13.66 -22.27 -7.27
CA ILE A 118 -12.92 -21.70 -8.41
C ILE A 118 -13.92 -20.97 -9.33
N PRO A 119 -13.68 -19.70 -9.66
CA PRO A 119 -14.54 -18.97 -10.59
C PRO A 119 -14.59 -19.64 -11.97
N SER A 120 -15.72 -19.56 -12.65
CA SER A 120 -15.88 -20.12 -14.00
C SER A 120 -15.18 -19.31 -15.08
N ALA A 121 -14.83 -18.06 -14.79
CA ALA A 121 -14.16 -17.14 -15.70
C ALA A 121 -13.26 -16.20 -14.91
N ALA A 122 -12.44 -15.39 -15.60
CA ALA A 122 -11.64 -14.36 -14.97
C ALA A 122 -12.53 -13.39 -14.17
N ILE A 123 -12.06 -12.98 -13.01
CA ILE A 123 -12.73 -11.99 -12.19
C ILE A 123 -12.06 -10.62 -12.33
N THR A 124 -12.81 -9.57 -12.03
CA THR A 124 -12.29 -8.20 -12.05
C THR A 124 -12.28 -7.64 -10.64
N ILE A 125 -11.16 -7.03 -10.28
CA ILE A 125 -11.01 -6.25 -9.06
C ILE A 125 -11.04 -4.79 -9.48
N ASP A 126 -12.07 -4.06 -9.05
CA ASP A 126 -12.20 -2.64 -9.40
C ASP A 126 -11.11 -1.81 -8.74
N GLU A 127 -10.83 -2.08 -7.48
CA GLU A 127 -9.82 -1.33 -6.74
C GLU A 127 -9.22 -2.16 -5.61
N ILE A 128 -7.91 -1.98 -5.41
CA ILE A 128 -7.19 -2.50 -4.24
C ILE A 128 -6.50 -1.32 -3.57
N ILE A 129 -6.79 -1.12 -2.29
CA ILE A 129 -6.12 -0.11 -1.47
C ILE A 129 -5.26 -0.84 -0.46
N CYS A 130 -3.97 -0.59 -0.47
CA CYS A 130 -3.03 -1.17 0.49
C CYS A 130 -2.46 -0.06 1.37
N ILE A 131 -2.57 -0.23 2.68
CA ILE A 131 -2.10 0.74 3.67
C ILE A 131 -1.03 0.09 4.53
N GLU A 132 0.15 0.69 4.56
CA GLU A 132 1.23 0.29 5.47
C GLU A 132 1.08 1.03 6.79
N GLU A 133 0.93 0.29 7.85
CA GLU A 133 0.80 0.85 9.20
C GLU A 133 2.12 0.88 9.98
#